data_4447483adea24fe6f64efc1665e2a183
#
_entry.id   4447483adea24fe6f64efc1665e2a183
#
_cell.length_a   1.000
_cell.length_b   1.000
_cell.length_c   1.000
_cell.angle_alpha   90.00
_cell.angle_beta   90.00
_cell.angle_gamma   90.00
#
_symmetry.space_group_name_H-M   'P 1'
#
loop_
_entity.id
_entity.type
_entity.pdbx_description
1 polymer ?
#
loop_
_entity_poly.entity_id
_entity_poly.type
_entity_poly.pdbx_seq_one_letter_code
_entity_poly.pdbx_strand_id
1 'polypeptide(L)' 'SLSYGIERQAVLGIPSEYLPLDSFEGEGGFFYNRNTGEVLEIELGEKLINFQNGKLSPQWKDFNSFLEWYFGL' A
#
# COMPACT_ATOMS: atom_id res chain seq x y z
N SER A 1 -12.81 8.64 3.68
CA SER A 1 -12.65 8.38 5.11
C SER A 1 -11.85 7.11 5.35
N LEU A 2 -11.37 6.95 6.56
CA LEU A 2 -10.62 5.74 6.94
C LEU A 2 -11.48 4.48 6.79
N SER A 3 -12.75 4.56 7.18
CA SER A 3 -13.67 3.43 7.04
C SER A 3 -13.82 2.98 5.59
N TYR A 4 -13.94 3.94 4.70
CA TYR A 4 -14.05 3.66 3.27
C TYR A 4 -12.80 2.94 2.75
N GLY A 5 -11.62 3.42 3.15
CA GLY A 5 -10.37 2.79 2.76
C GLY A 5 -10.23 1.36 3.25
N ILE A 6 -10.64 1.11 4.50
CA ILE A 6 -10.57 -0.23 5.08
C ILE A 6 -11.53 -1.18 4.37
N GLU A 7 -12.76 -0.75 4.10
CA GLU A 7 -13.73 -1.56 3.37
C GLU A 7 -13.25 -1.89 1.96
N ARG A 8 -12.72 -0.90 1.26
CA ARG A 8 -12.20 -1.09 -0.08
C ARG A 8 -11.00 -2.02 -0.07
N GLN A 9 -10.12 -1.88 0.92
CA GLN A 9 -8.97 -2.76 1.08
C GLN A 9 -9.40 -4.22 1.20
N ALA A 10 -10.42 -4.50 2.02
CA ALA A 10 -10.92 -5.86 2.19
C ALA A 10 -11.49 -6.41 0.88
N VAL A 11 -12.26 -5.61 0.14
CA VAL A 11 -12.83 -6.01 -1.15
C VAL A 11 -11.73 -6.35 -2.15
N LEU A 12 -10.62 -5.63 -2.14
CA LEU A 12 -9.50 -5.85 -3.04
C LEU A 12 -8.57 -6.98 -2.59
N GLY A 13 -8.84 -7.60 -1.44
CA GLY A 13 -8.03 -8.70 -0.96
C GLY A 13 -6.67 -8.27 -0.39
N ILE A 14 -6.56 -7.03 0.09
CA ILE A 14 -5.34 -6.54 0.72
C ILE A 14 -5.44 -6.82 2.22
N PRO A 15 -4.54 -7.66 2.79
CA PRO A 15 -4.64 -8.06 4.19
C PRO A 15 -4.57 -6.88 5.16
N SER A 16 -5.14 -7.06 6.34
CA SER A 16 -5.22 -5.99 7.37
C SER A 16 -3.87 -5.60 7.94
N GLU A 17 -2.82 -6.39 7.71
CA GLU A 17 -1.46 -6.01 8.11
C GLU A 17 -0.94 -4.81 7.33
N TYR A 18 -1.54 -4.49 6.20
CA TYR A 18 -1.20 -3.34 5.38
C TYR A 18 -2.09 -2.16 5.76
N LEU A 19 -1.46 -1.08 6.24
CA LEU A 19 -2.17 0.15 6.60
C LEU A 19 -2.15 1.12 5.43
N PRO A 20 -3.29 1.64 5.00
CA PRO A 20 -3.28 2.68 3.96
C PRO A 20 -2.69 3.96 4.53
N LEU A 21 -1.73 4.56 3.80
CA LEU A 21 -1.07 5.80 4.21
C LEU A 21 -1.77 7.04 3.69
N ASP A 22 -2.67 6.87 2.73
CA ASP A 22 -3.49 7.94 2.20
C ASP A 22 -4.90 7.42 1.96
N SER A 23 -5.79 8.29 1.51
CA SER A 23 -7.15 7.87 1.19
C SER A 23 -7.11 7.03 -0.08
N PHE A 24 -7.24 5.74 0.04
CA PHE A 24 -7.22 4.81 -1.09
C PHE A 24 -8.43 5.05 -2.00
N GLU A 25 -8.48 6.21 -2.62
CA GLU A 25 -9.52 6.62 -3.55
C GLU A 25 -8.93 6.70 -4.95
N GLY A 26 -9.70 6.31 -5.95
CA GLY A 26 -9.23 6.36 -7.33
C GLY A 26 -8.36 5.16 -7.69
N GLU A 27 -7.14 5.39 -8.19
CA GLU A 27 -6.34 4.37 -8.86
C GLU A 27 -5.37 3.60 -7.96
N GLY A 28 -5.35 3.86 -6.68
CA GLY A 28 -4.49 3.12 -5.77
C GLY A 28 -3.95 3.98 -4.65
N GLY A 29 -2.94 3.48 -3.95
CA GLY A 29 -2.37 4.20 -2.83
C GLY A 29 -1.15 3.51 -2.27
N PHE A 30 -0.60 4.12 -1.22
CA PHE A 30 0.56 3.61 -0.51
C PHE A 30 0.10 2.83 0.72
N PHE A 31 0.78 1.72 1.01
CA PHE A 31 0.47 0.86 2.15
C PHE A 31 1.70 0.57 2.96
N TYR A 32 1.55 0.62 4.26
CA TYR A 32 2.60 0.29 5.22
C TYR A 32 2.31 -1.11 5.79
N ASN A 33 3.29 -2.01 5.70
CA ASN A 33 3.17 -3.35 6.28
C ASN A 33 3.57 -3.30 7.75
N ARG A 34 2.62 -3.50 8.64
CA ARG A 34 2.85 -3.45 10.09
C ARG A 34 3.79 -4.53 10.59
N ASN A 35 3.89 -5.64 9.89
CA ASN A 35 4.72 -6.76 10.33
C ASN A 35 6.18 -6.61 9.90
N THR A 36 6.42 -6.01 8.73
CA THR A 36 7.77 -5.91 8.18
C THR A 36 8.34 -4.50 8.18
N GLY A 37 7.48 -3.48 8.28
CA GLY A 37 7.89 -2.09 8.18
C GLY A 37 8.07 -1.59 6.76
N GLU A 38 7.84 -2.44 5.78
CA GLU A 38 8.00 -2.08 4.37
C GLU A 38 6.83 -1.26 3.87
N VAL A 39 7.07 -0.46 2.84
CA VAL A 39 6.02 0.33 2.19
C VAL A 39 5.95 -0.06 0.73
N LEU A 40 4.73 -0.17 0.22
CA LEU A 40 4.51 -0.40 -1.20
C LEU A 40 3.41 0.49 -1.74
N GLU A 41 3.54 0.77 -3.03
CA GLU A 41 2.48 1.41 -3.80
C GLU A 41 1.70 0.31 -4.53
N ILE A 42 0.41 0.25 -4.29
CA ILE A 42 -0.47 -0.72 -4.97
C ILE A 42 -1.46 0.09 -5.81
N GLU A 43 -1.15 0.22 -7.09
CA GLU A 43 -2.07 0.82 -8.05
C GLU A 43 -3.04 -0.24 -8.54
N LEU A 44 -4.28 0.17 -8.81
CA LEU A 44 -5.26 -0.72 -9.43
C LEU A 44 -4.75 -1.14 -10.80
N GLY A 45 -4.98 -2.39 -11.17
CA GLY A 45 -4.49 -2.93 -12.42
C GLY A 45 -3.33 -3.90 -12.19
N GLU A 46 -2.25 -3.73 -12.94
CA GLU A 46 -1.14 -4.69 -12.94
C GLU A 46 -0.48 -4.85 -11.58
N LYS A 47 -0.23 -3.76 -10.86
CA LYS A 47 0.40 -3.85 -9.54
C LYS A 47 -0.49 -4.58 -8.53
N LEU A 48 -1.79 -4.33 -8.57
CA LEU A 48 -2.72 -5.04 -7.69
C LEU A 48 -2.75 -6.53 -8.03
N ILE A 49 -2.78 -6.88 -9.30
CA ILE A 49 -2.77 -8.27 -9.73
C ILE A 49 -1.48 -8.96 -9.28
N ASN A 50 -0.33 -8.29 -9.47
CA ASN A 50 0.95 -8.81 -9.02
C ASN A 50 0.99 -8.98 -7.51
N PHE A 51 0.42 -8.03 -6.77
CA PHE A 51 0.34 -8.13 -5.32
C PHE A 51 -0.49 -9.36 -4.90
N GLN A 52 -1.66 -9.54 -5.50
CA GLN A 52 -2.55 -10.65 -5.19
C GLN A 52 -1.90 -12.01 -5.51
N ASN A 53 -0.99 -12.03 -6.48
CA ASN A 53 -0.25 -13.23 -6.87
C ASN A 53 1.09 -13.39 -6.14
N GLY A 54 1.38 -12.52 -5.17
CA GLY A 54 2.62 -12.58 -4.41
C GLY A 54 3.85 -12.18 -5.21
N LYS A 55 3.69 -11.41 -6.27
CA LYS A 55 4.78 -11.02 -7.19
C LYS A 55 5.19 -9.57 -7.09
N LEU A 56 4.52 -8.76 -6.26
CA LEU A 56 4.87 -7.36 -6.08
C LEU A 56 5.88 -7.23 -4.95
N SER A 57 7.05 -6.65 -5.26
CA SER A 57 8.07 -6.38 -4.24
C SER A 57 7.87 -5.01 -3.63
N PRO A 58 8.16 -4.84 -2.32
CA PRO A 58 8.10 -3.52 -1.69
C PRO A 58 9.08 -2.56 -2.35
N GLN A 59 8.62 -1.33 -2.64
CA GLN A 59 9.47 -0.30 -3.22
C GLN A 59 10.33 0.41 -2.18
N TRP A 60 9.91 0.41 -0.92
CA TRP A 60 10.66 1.03 0.18
C TRP A 60 10.81 0.04 1.32
N LYS A 61 12.05 -0.14 1.79
CA LYS A 61 12.36 -1.12 2.83
C LYS A 61 11.84 -0.73 4.21
N ASP A 62 11.61 0.57 4.44
CA ASP A 62 11.11 1.08 5.70
C ASP A 62 10.37 2.40 5.47
N PHE A 63 9.69 2.86 6.53
CA PHE A 63 8.88 4.06 6.47
C PHE A 63 9.71 5.32 6.23
N ASN A 64 10.90 5.39 6.83
CA ASN A 64 11.77 6.55 6.64
C ASN A 64 12.21 6.69 5.19
N SER A 65 12.58 5.60 4.53
CA SER A 65 12.93 5.61 3.11
C SER A 65 11.78 6.10 2.25
N PHE A 66 10.56 5.68 2.58
CA PHE A 66 9.36 6.16 1.88
C PHE A 66 9.17 7.67 2.09
N LEU A 67 9.30 8.16 3.32
CA LEU A 67 9.14 9.58 3.61
C LEU A 67 10.20 10.44 2.90
N GLU A 68 11.44 9.98 2.84
CA GLU A 68 12.50 10.67 2.13
C GLU A 68 12.14 10.84 0.66
N TRP A 69 11.65 9.78 0.04
CA TRP A 69 11.21 9.84 -1.34
C TRP A 69 9.98 10.76 -1.50
N TYR A 70 9.00 10.60 -0.64
CA TYR A 70 7.73 11.30 -0.73
C TYR A 70 7.91 12.81 -0.59
N PHE A 71 8.76 13.24 0.32
CA PHE A 71 9.02 14.66 0.57
C PHE A 71 10.22 15.21 -0.19
N GLY A 72 10.92 14.40 -0.96
CA GLY A 72 12.07 14.84 -1.75
C GLY A 72 13.31 15.16 -0.92
N LEU A 73 13.48 14.49 0.19
CA LEU A 73 14.61 14.75 1.10
C LEU A 73 15.89 14.07 0.65
#